data_1e94ba24ac5c31c529f82315e67feb92
#
_entry.id   1e94ba24ac5c31c529f82315e67feb92
#
_cell.length_a   1.000
_cell.length_b   1.000
_cell.length_c   1.000
_cell.angle_alpha   90.00
_cell.angle_beta   90.00
_cell.angle_gamma   90.00
#
_symmetry.space_group_name_H-M   'P 1'
#
loop_
_entity.id
_entity.type
_entity.pdbx_description
1 polymer ?
#
loop_
_entity_poly.entity_id
_entity_poly.type
_entity_poly.pdbx_seq_one_letter_code
_entity_poly.pdbx_strand_id
1 'polypeptide(L)'
;MRELVAIDMPASDAFVIALKKIWDAGDAALPIDQRLPESARTKLLSEFNASSVISADGLRSKLSTGEPVEDGDALVIATSGSTGQPKGVVHTHESINTAIKATGNRLNCSADDHWLACISLAHVGGLSVVLRAMYFSSRLTVSSRQIQKQFMRLSVMAQR
;
A
#
# COMPACT_ATOMS: atom_id res chain seq x y z
N MET A 1 -5.01 -5.90 -21.34
CA MET A 1 -6.12 -5.86 -20.37
C MET A 1 -5.47 -5.51 -19.04
N ARG A 2 -5.97 -4.51 -18.32
CA ARG A 2 -5.41 -4.06 -17.04
C ARG A 2 -5.87 -4.98 -15.92
N GLU A 3 -4.97 -5.31 -15.00
CA GLU A 3 -5.21 -6.31 -13.98
C GLU A 3 -5.28 -5.68 -12.58
N LEU A 4 -6.03 -6.31 -11.66
CA LEU A 4 -5.90 -6.06 -10.23
C LEU A 4 -4.83 -6.99 -9.67
N VAL A 5 -3.72 -6.43 -9.20
CA VAL A 5 -2.56 -7.17 -8.69
C VAL A 5 -2.47 -7.02 -7.18
N ALA A 6 -2.62 -8.10 -6.45
CA ALA A 6 -2.45 -8.09 -5.00
C ALA A 6 -0.97 -8.01 -4.62
N ILE A 7 -0.65 -7.24 -3.56
CA ILE A 7 0.68 -7.18 -2.93
C ILE A 7 0.56 -7.84 -1.56
N ASP A 8 0.93 -9.13 -1.47
CA ASP A 8 0.89 -9.93 -0.23
C ASP A 8 2.28 -10.06 0.38
N MET A 9 2.80 -8.91 0.86
CA MET A 9 4.11 -8.85 1.51
C MET A 9 4.16 -7.80 2.62
N PRO A 10 5.10 -7.94 3.57
CA PRO A 10 5.33 -6.92 4.61
C PRO A 10 5.72 -5.56 4.04
N ALA A 11 5.45 -4.51 4.81
CA ALA A 11 5.96 -3.17 4.52
C ALA A 11 7.49 -3.18 4.41
N SER A 12 8.00 -2.82 3.23
CA SER A 12 9.42 -2.88 2.87
C SER A 12 9.67 -2.09 1.59
N ASP A 13 10.94 -1.88 1.24
CA ASP A 13 11.31 -1.30 -0.06
C ASP A 13 10.84 -2.18 -1.23
N ALA A 14 10.81 -3.50 -1.04
CA ALA A 14 10.27 -4.44 -2.05
C ALA A 14 8.79 -4.18 -2.33
N PHE A 15 7.99 -3.84 -1.31
CA PHE A 15 6.60 -3.42 -1.50
C PHE A 15 6.49 -2.18 -2.38
N VAL A 16 7.32 -1.16 -2.13
CA VAL A 16 7.32 0.09 -2.92
C VAL A 16 7.73 -0.18 -4.36
N ILE A 17 8.72 -1.05 -4.57
CA ILE A 17 9.15 -1.48 -5.91
C ILE A 17 8.03 -2.23 -6.63
N ALA A 18 7.33 -3.16 -5.94
CA ALA A 18 6.20 -3.89 -6.49
C ALA A 18 5.07 -2.94 -6.90
N LEU A 19 4.70 -1.99 -6.03
CA LEU A 19 3.68 -0.97 -6.33
C LEU A 19 4.02 -0.17 -7.59
N LYS A 20 5.26 0.31 -7.71
CA LYS A 20 5.72 1.04 -8.90
C LYS A 20 5.61 0.18 -10.16
N LYS A 21 6.09 -1.06 -10.13
CA LYS A 21 6.02 -1.99 -11.28
C LYS A 21 4.58 -2.28 -11.72
N ILE A 22 3.64 -2.40 -10.78
CA ILE A 22 2.22 -2.56 -11.08
C ILE A 22 1.71 -1.32 -11.84
N TRP A 23 1.98 -0.14 -11.34
CA TRP A 23 1.55 1.11 -11.97
C TRP A 23 2.22 1.37 -13.33
N ASP A 24 3.52 1.04 -13.47
CA ASP A 24 4.24 1.16 -14.75
C ASP A 24 3.66 0.21 -15.82
N ALA A 25 3.05 -0.91 -15.41
CA ALA A 25 2.31 -1.81 -16.29
C ALA A 25 0.89 -1.33 -16.62
N GLY A 26 0.41 -0.26 -15.96
CA GLY A 26 -0.96 0.25 -16.10
C GLY A 26 -1.99 -0.54 -15.28
N ASP A 27 -1.54 -1.40 -14.38
CA ASP A 27 -2.36 -2.23 -13.49
C ASP A 27 -2.73 -1.47 -12.20
N ALA A 28 -3.78 -1.93 -11.49
CA ALA A 28 -4.11 -1.45 -10.16
C ALA A 28 -3.58 -2.38 -9.06
N ALA A 29 -3.19 -1.83 -7.92
CA ALA A 29 -2.67 -2.60 -6.79
C ALA A 29 -3.73 -2.82 -5.71
N LEU A 30 -3.73 -4.04 -5.11
CA LEU A 30 -4.48 -4.41 -3.92
C LEU A 30 -3.50 -4.76 -2.79
N PRO A 31 -3.14 -3.81 -1.91
CA PRO A 31 -2.30 -4.10 -0.76
C PRO A 31 -3.01 -5.00 0.26
N ILE A 32 -2.37 -6.10 0.67
CA ILE A 32 -2.92 -7.06 1.62
C ILE A 32 -2.33 -6.83 3.02
N ASP A 33 -3.21 -6.73 4.03
CA ASP A 33 -2.78 -6.52 5.42
C ASP A 33 -2.17 -7.80 6.00
N GLN A 34 -0.87 -7.76 6.27
CA GLN A 34 -0.09 -8.87 6.82
C GLN A 34 -0.46 -9.24 8.27
N ARG A 35 -1.33 -8.47 8.91
CA ARG A 35 -1.87 -8.80 10.24
C ARG A 35 -3.03 -9.79 10.17
N LEU A 36 -3.62 -9.96 9.00
CA LEU A 36 -4.68 -10.93 8.76
C LEU A 36 -4.11 -12.36 8.73
N PRO A 37 -4.87 -13.35 9.24
CA PRO A 37 -4.56 -14.75 9.01
C PRO A 37 -4.48 -15.08 7.52
N GLU A 38 -3.69 -16.07 7.15
CA GLU A 38 -3.51 -16.49 5.75
C GLU A 38 -4.86 -16.79 5.05
N SER A 39 -5.76 -17.51 5.75
CA SER A 39 -7.09 -17.80 5.21
C SER A 39 -7.90 -16.55 4.87
N ALA A 40 -7.80 -15.49 5.69
CA ALA A 40 -8.47 -14.22 5.43
C ALA A 40 -7.81 -13.47 4.27
N ARG A 41 -6.47 -13.52 4.13
CA ARG A 41 -5.75 -12.94 3.00
C ARG A 41 -6.14 -13.62 1.69
N THR A 42 -6.16 -14.96 1.67
CA THR A 42 -6.61 -15.75 0.51
C THR A 42 -8.06 -15.41 0.13
N LYS A 43 -8.94 -15.26 1.13
CA LYS A 43 -10.33 -14.88 0.90
C LYS A 43 -10.44 -13.50 0.23
N LEU A 44 -9.64 -12.50 0.66
CA LEU A 44 -9.62 -11.19 0.02
C LEU A 44 -9.24 -11.25 -1.46
N LEU A 45 -8.29 -12.11 -1.84
CA LEU A 45 -7.88 -12.27 -3.24
C LEU A 45 -9.05 -12.70 -4.13
N SER A 46 -9.88 -13.63 -3.65
CA SER A 46 -11.07 -14.10 -4.39
C SER A 46 -12.24 -13.10 -4.34
N GLU A 47 -12.48 -12.45 -3.19
CA GLU A 47 -13.57 -11.48 -3.05
C GLU A 47 -13.38 -10.21 -3.90
N PHE A 48 -12.12 -9.81 -4.11
CA PHE A 48 -11.79 -8.67 -4.98
C PHE A 48 -11.41 -9.08 -6.40
N ASN A 49 -11.57 -10.35 -6.77
CA ASN A 49 -11.26 -10.85 -8.11
C ASN A 49 -9.85 -10.45 -8.58
N ALA A 50 -8.86 -10.54 -7.68
CA ALA A 50 -7.47 -10.25 -8.05
C ALA A 50 -7.00 -11.22 -9.14
N SER A 51 -6.32 -10.70 -10.17
CA SER A 51 -5.82 -11.48 -11.31
C SER A 51 -4.49 -12.14 -11.02
N SER A 52 -3.72 -11.58 -10.11
CA SER A 52 -2.42 -12.11 -9.70
C SER A 52 -2.02 -11.58 -8.32
N VAL A 53 -1.05 -12.23 -7.70
CA VAL A 53 -0.49 -11.85 -6.40
C VAL A 53 1.03 -11.80 -6.48
N ILE A 54 1.64 -10.78 -5.87
CA ILE A 54 3.09 -10.69 -5.64
C ILE A 54 3.34 -11.01 -4.17
N SER A 55 4.05 -12.09 -3.92
CA SER A 55 4.39 -12.58 -2.58
C SER A 55 5.68 -11.95 -2.04
N ALA A 56 6.02 -12.26 -0.77
CA ALA A 56 7.17 -11.68 -0.08
C ALA A 56 8.54 -11.99 -0.74
N ASP A 57 8.63 -13.05 -1.53
CA ASP A 57 9.79 -13.40 -2.35
C ASP A 57 9.89 -12.58 -3.66
N GLY A 58 8.91 -11.71 -3.91
CA GLY A 58 8.83 -10.87 -5.11
C GLY A 58 8.30 -11.59 -6.36
N LEU A 59 7.90 -12.86 -6.25
CA LEU A 59 7.33 -13.60 -7.37
C LEU A 59 5.87 -13.22 -7.60
N ARG A 60 5.50 -13.01 -8.88
CA ARG A 60 4.13 -12.78 -9.31
C ARG A 60 3.53 -14.10 -9.78
N SER A 61 2.46 -14.54 -9.12
CA SER A 61 1.69 -15.72 -9.47
C SER A 61 0.31 -15.33 -9.98
N LYS A 62 -0.14 -15.97 -11.08
CA LYS A 62 -1.50 -15.78 -11.59
C LYS A 62 -2.51 -16.51 -10.70
N LEU A 63 -3.68 -15.91 -10.55
CA LEU A 63 -4.83 -16.49 -9.87
C LEU A 63 -5.84 -17.01 -10.91
N SER A 64 -6.70 -17.95 -10.50
CA SER A 64 -7.77 -18.48 -11.35
C SER A 64 -8.95 -17.52 -11.49
N THR A 65 -9.01 -16.52 -10.61
CA THR A 65 -9.96 -15.40 -10.65
C THR A 65 -9.28 -14.20 -11.32
N GLY A 66 -10.03 -13.21 -11.70
CA GLY A 66 -9.50 -11.94 -12.18
C GLY A 66 -10.51 -11.22 -13.03
N GLU A 67 -10.82 -10.01 -12.65
CA GLU A 67 -11.59 -9.07 -13.46
C GLU A 67 -10.71 -7.92 -13.89
N PRO A 68 -10.91 -7.38 -15.10
CA PRO A 68 -10.19 -6.18 -15.54
C PRO A 68 -10.54 -5.00 -14.63
N VAL A 69 -9.56 -4.14 -14.36
CA VAL A 69 -9.81 -2.84 -13.74
C VAL A 69 -10.03 -1.77 -14.80
N GLU A 70 -10.67 -0.66 -14.41
CA GLU A 70 -10.93 0.46 -15.30
C GLU A 70 -9.64 1.26 -15.60
N ASP A 71 -9.70 2.03 -16.68
CA ASP A 71 -8.60 2.94 -17.02
C ASP A 71 -8.45 4.03 -15.96
N GLY A 72 -7.25 4.18 -15.44
CA GLY A 72 -6.94 5.15 -14.39
C GLY A 72 -7.06 4.61 -12.97
N ASP A 73 -7.61 3.42 -12.75
CA ASP A 73 -7.57 2.78 -11.44
C ASP A 73 -6.12 2.52 -11.00
N ALA A 74 -5.82 2.85 -9.76
CA ALA A 74 -4.48 2.74 -9.22
C ALA A 74 -4.39 1.84 -7.99
N LEU A 75 -5.41 1.92 -7.11
CA LEU A 75 -5.44 1.18 -5.85
C LEU A 75 -6.86 0.72 -5.53
N VAL A 76 -6.94 -0.47 -4.96
CA VAL A 76 -8.12 -0.95 -4.23
C VAL A 76 -7.73 -1.14 -2.78
N ILE A 77 -8.33 -0.39 -1.86
CA ILE A 77 -8.09 -0.50 -0.42
C ILE A 77 -9.24 -1.27 0.23
N ALA A 78 -8.91 -2.41 0.82
CA ALA A 78 -9.88 -3.20 1.58
C ALA A 78 -10.25 -2.49 2.89
N THR A 79 -11.54 -2.34 3.14
CA THR A 79 -12.09 -1.76 4.38
C THR A 79 -13.02 -2.75 5.05
N SER A 80 -13.12 -2.71 6.38
CA SER A 80 -14.10 -3.49 7.12
C SER A 80 -15.48 -2.93 6.85
N GLY A 81 -16.30 -3.63 6.05
CA GLY A 81 -17.68 -3.25 5.83
C GLY A 81 -18.50 -3.40 7.12
N SER A 82 -19.48 -2.52 7.34
CA SER A 82 -20.42 -2.58 8.47
C SER A 82 -21.21 -3.90 8.58
N THR A 83 -21.26 -4.67 7.49
CA THR A 83 -21.94 -5.98 7.38
C THR A 83 -20.99 -7.16 7.61
N GLY A 84 -19.74 -6.92 8.01
CA GLY A 84 -18.70 -7.97 8.17
C GLY A 84 -18.10 -8.47 6.85
N GLN A 85 -18.61 -8.05 5.70
CA GLN A 85 -17.97 -8.29 4.41
C GLN A 85 -17.01 -7.16 4.07
N PRO A 86 -15.76 -7.45 3.64
CA PRO A 86 -14.82 -6.43 3.23
C PRO A 86 -15.32 -5.69 1.98
N LYS A 87 -15.11 -4.37 1.96
CA LYS A 87 -15.42 -3.52 0.81
C LYS A 87 -14.13 -2.97 0.23
N GLY A 88 -14.02 -3.00 -1.10
CA GLY A 88 -12.92 -2.38 -1.84
C GLY A 88 -13.25 -0.92 -2.15
N VAL A 89 -12.40 -0.01 -1.70
CA VAL A 89 -12.46 1.40 -2.13
C VAL A 89 -11.46 1.59 -3.25
N VAL A 90 -11.96 1.90 -4.44
CA VAL A 90 -11.13 2.16 -5.61
C VAL A 90 -10.63 3.60 -5.56
N HIS A 91 -9.34 3.78 -5.76
CA HIS A 91 -8.68 5.07 -5.92
C HIS A 91 -8.00 5.14 -7.28
N THR A 92 -8.32 6.16 -8.04
CA THR A 92 -7.66 6.44 -9.32
C THR A 92 -6.33 7.17 -9.11
N HIS A 93 -5.44 7.14 -10.09
CA HIS A 93 -4.22 7.95 -10.09
C HIS A 93 -4.52 9.43 -9.89
N GLU A 94 -5.58 9.95 -10.49
CA GLU A 94 -6.01 11.34 -10.35
C GLU A 94 -6.43 11.67 -8.91
N SER A 95 -7.28 10.82 -8.30
CA SER A 95 -7.73 11.02 -6.92
C SER A 95 -6.57 10.98 -5.91
N ILE A 96 -5.63 10.05 -6.11
CA ILE A 96 -4.41 9.93 -5.31
C ILE A 96 -3.57 11.20 -5.45
N ASN A 97 -3.26 11.63 -6.67
CA ASN A 97 -2.42 12.79 -6.93
C ASN A 97 -3.04 14.06 -6.34
N THR A 98 -4.35 14.23 -6.47
CA THR A 98 -5.08 15.36 -5.89
C THR A 98 -4.98 15.38 -4.37
N ALA A 99 -5.23 14.24 -3.71
CA ALA A 99 -5.14 14.12 -2.25
C ALA A 99 -3.71 14.34 -1.74
N ILE A 100 -2.71 13.77 -2.42
CA ILE A 100 -1.29 13.92 -2.04
C ILE A 100 -0.82 15.37 -2.23
N LYS A 101 -1.19 16.01 -3.34
CA LYS A 101 -0.86 17.41 -3.59
C LYS A 101 -1.49 18.33 -2.53
N ALA A 102 -2.78 18.15 -2.22
CA ALA A 102 -3.47 18.96 -1.22
C ALA A 102 -2.85 18.79 0.17
N THR A 103 -2.61 17.56 0.60
CA THR A 103 -1.99 17.29 1.91
C THR A 103 -0.53 17.72 1.96
N GLY A 104 0.23 17.53 0.88
CA GLY A 104 1.61 17.95 0.78
C GLY A 104 1.78 19.46 0.85
N ASN A 105 0.93 20.21 0.15
CA ASN A 105 0.91 21.68 0.25
C ASN A 105 0.59 22.16 1.68
N ARG A 106 -0.34 21.49 2.35
CA ARG A 106 -0.72 21.83 3.75
C ARG A 106 0.41 21.58 4.73
N LEU A 107 1.26 20.58 4.46
CA LEU A 107 2.41 20.18 5.29
C LEU A 107 3.73 20.82 4.85
N ASN A 108 3.72 21.64 3.78
CA ASN A 108 4.91 22.19 3.13
C ASN A 108 5.94 21.12 2.74
N CYS A 109 5.44 20.01 2.19
CA CYS A 109 6.32 18.90 1.77
C CYS A 109 7.27 19.30 0.65
N SER A 110 8.50 18.80 0.73
CA SER A 110 9.56 19.05 -0.23
C SER A 110 10.42 17.80 -0.48
N ALA A 111 11.35 17.89 -1.43
CA ALA A 111 12.32 16.84 -1.72
C ALA A 111 13.34 16.65 -0.57
N ASP A 112 13.52 17.65 0.29
CA ASP A 112 14.45 17.60 1.43
C ASP A 112 13.91 16.80 2.61
N ASP A 113 12.60 16.51 2.61
CA ASP A 113 11.97 15.73 3.67
C ASP A 113 12.48 14.29 3.72
N HIS A 114 12.33 13.69 4.90
CA HIS A 114 12.57 12.28 5.11
C HIS A 114 11.35 11.64 5.80
N TRP A 115 10.61 10.85 5.06
CA TRP A 115 9.39 10.20 5.54
C TRP A 115 9.67 8.82 6.12
N LEU A 116 9.01 8.50 7.23
CA LEU A 116 9.03 7.18 7.86
C LEU A 116 7.65 6.52 7.71
N ALA A 117 7.54 5.50 6.87
CA ALA A 117 6.37 4.65 6.76
C ALA A 117 6.46 3.52 7.79
N CYS A 118 5.83 3.69 8.96
CA CYS A 118 5.90 2.78 10.10
C CYS A 118 4.56 2.12 10.47
N ILE A 119 3.52 2.35 9.69
CA ILE A 119 2.20 1.72 9.84
C ILE A 119 1.87 0.89 8.61
N SER A 120 0.85 0.02 8.71
CA SER A 120 0.50 -0.90 7.62
C SER A 120 0.26 -0.17 6.29
N LEU A 121 0.92 -0.62 5.23
CA LEU A 121 0.75 -0.11 3.87
C LEU A 121 -0.53 -0.62 3.19
N ALA A 122 -1.26 -1.55 3.82
CA ALA A 122 -2.58 -1.98 3.36
C ALA A 122 -3.71 -0.98 3.71
N HIS A 123 -3.38 0.09 4.43
CA HIS A 123 -4.33 1.14 4.78
C HIS A 123 -3.87 2.48 4.21
N VAL A 124 -4.84 3.30 3.82
CA VAL A 124 -4.59 4.62 3.22
C VAL A 124 -3.65 5.48 4.06
N GLY A 125 -3.73 5.40 5.40
CA GLY A 125 -2.87 6.18 6.30
C GLY A 125 -1.38 5.85 6.15
N GLY A 126 -1.01 4.56 6.10
CA GLY A 126 0.38 4.14 5.88
C GLY A 126 0.83 4.34 4.44
N LEU A 127 -0.02 3.95 3.50
CA LEU A 127 0.29 4.06 2.09
C LEU A 127 0.47 5.52 1.65
N SER A 128 -0.31 6.47 2.19
CA SER A 128 -0.19 7.89 1.88
C SER A 128 1.18 8.49 2.21
N VAL A 129 1.91 7.92 3.17
CA VAL A 129 3.29 8.33 3.48
C VAL A 129 4.22 7.96 2.32
N VAL A 130 4.10 6.74 1.82
CA VAL A 130 4.86 6.24 0.65
C VAL A 130 4.54 7.08 -0.58
N LEU A 131 3.24 7.27 -0.86
CA LEU A 131 2.78 8.03 -2.03
C LEU A 131 3.25 9.49 -1.99
N ARG A 132 3.26 10.10 -0.82
CA ARG A 132 3.76 11.47 -0.62
C ARG A 132 5.26 11.53 -0.89
N ALA A 133 6.05 10.61 -0.33
CA ALA A 133 7.48 10.55 -0.59
C ALA A 133 7.78 10.37 -2.09
N MET A 134 7.01 9.51 -2.78
CA MET A 134 7.14 9.33 -4.23
C MET A 134 6.81 10.61 -5.01
N TYR A 135 5.70 11.28 -4.67
CA TYR A 135 5.23 12.48 -5.38
C TYR A 135 6.20 13.65 -5.24
N PHE A 136 6.73 13.90 -4.04
CA PHE A 136 7.65 14.99 -3.76
C PHE A 136 9.13 14.63 -3.96
N SER A 137 9.40 13.39 -4.40
CA SER A 137 10.76 12.86 -4.57
C SER A 137 11.61 12.95 -3.29
N SER A 138 10.94 12.82 -2.14
CA SER A 138 11.57 12.88 -0.82
C SER A 138 12.19 11.53 -0.45
N ARG A 139 13.10 11.55 0.54
CA ARG A 139 13.63 10.33 1.12
C ARG A 139 12.53 9.56 1.84
N LEU A 140 12.55 8.24 1.73
CA LEU A 140 11.60 7.34 2.35
C LEU A 140 12.33 6.22 3.09
N THR A 141 11.96 5.99 4.34
CA THR A 141 12.30 4.77 5.07
C THR A 141 11.03 3.99 5.34
N VAL A 142 10.99 2.74 4.89
CA VAL A 142 9.89 1.82 5.20
C VAL A 142 10.32 0.91 6.35
N SER A 143 9.57 0.94 7.44
CA SER A 143 9.91 0.21 8.65
C SER A 143 8.93 -0.92 8.92
N SER A 144 9.42 -2.14 9.11
CA SER A 144 8.65 -3.24 9.67
C SER A 144 8.42 -3.01 11.18
N ARG A 145 7.40 -3.70 11.76
CA ARG A 145 7.04 -3.61 13.19
C ARG A 145 8.21 -3.74 14.19
N GLN A 146 9.29 -4.40 13.84
CA GLN A 146 10.44 -4.58 14.74
C GLN A 146 11.19 -3.26 15.00
N ILE A 147 11.37 -2.45 13.96
CA ILE A 147 12.04 -1.14 14.08
C ILE A 147 11.13 -0.15 14.84
N GLN A 148 9.82 -0.23 14.68
CA GLN A 148 8.87 0.60 15.42
C GLN A 148 8.97 0.38 16.94
N LYS A 149 9.10 -0.88 17.38
CA LYS A 149 9.31 -1.20 18.81
C LYS A 149 10.65 -0.67 19.33
N GLN A 150 11.69 -0.69 18.50
CA GLN A 150 13.01 -0.20 18.85
C GLN A 150 13.03 1.33 18.93
N PHE A 151 12.41 2.04 18.00
CA PHE A 151 12.25 3.50 18.03
C PHE A 151 11.44 3.97 19.24
N MET A 152 10.33 3.32 19.56
CA MET A 152 9.56 3.65 20.77
C MET A 152 10.36 3.42 22.06
N ARG A 153 11.19 2.39 22.13
CA ARG A 153 12.07 2.16 23.28
C ARG A 153 13.14 3.24 23.42
N LEU A 154 13.75 3.67 22.30
CA LEU A 154 14.77 4.70 22.29
C LEU A 154 14.21 6.09 22.64
N SER A 155 13.01 6.44 22.16
CA SER A 155 12.37 7.71 22.50
C SER A 155 11.94 7.80 23.97
N VAL A 156 11.54 6.68 24.58
CA VAL A 156 11.24 6.63 26.03
C VAL A 156 12.52 6.72 26.87
N MET A 157 13.67 6.20 26.38
CA MET A 157 14.96 6.29 27.09
C MET A 157 15.62 7.68 26.97
N ALA A 158 15.33 8.43 25.88
CA ALA A 158 15.86 9.78 25.69
C ALA A 158 15.10 10.88 26.49
N GLN A 159 13.99 10.53 27.14
CA GLN A 159 13.20 11.44 28.00
C GLN A 159 13.49 11.25 29.49
N ARG A 160 14.46 10.41 29.86
CA ARG A 160 14.95 10.23 31.23
C ARG A 160 16.36 10.80 31.38
#